data_12bab5f1433ce1cc767514769a00d8c8
#
_entry.id   12bab5f1433ce1cc767514769a00d8c8
#
_cell.length_a   1.000
_cell.length_b   1.000
_cell.length_c   1.000
_cell.angle_alpha   90.00
_cell.angle_beta   90.00
_cell.angle_gamma   90.00
#
_symmetry.space_group_name_H-M   'P 1'
#
loop_
_entity.id
_entity.type
_entity.pdbx_description
1 polymer ?
#
loop_
_entity_poly.entity_id
_entity_poly.type
_entity_poly.pdbx_seq_one_letter_code
_entity_poly.pdbx_strand_id
1 'polypeptide(L)'
;SNLAYDRGADQCGTLGSGNHFLEVQVVDEVFDEATAHVFGLELGAITVMIHSGSRALGYQVCDDSIKELRDAPRKYGIELPDRQLVCAPVRSPEGEKYLGAMRAAANFAWANRQIMTHLTRHTFEQVFKKSAEHLGMTLLYDVAHNIAKMETHVVDGKPRELCIHRKGATRAFPAGNPELPDAY
;
A
#
# COMPACT_ATOMS: atom_id res chain seq x y z
N SER A 1 1.39 -13.93 13.87
CA SER A 1 1.85 -15.25 14.37
C SER A 1 3.34 -15.42 14.11
N ASN A 2 3.99 -16.35 14.83
CA ASN A 2 5.41 -16.70 14.58
C ASN A 2 5.57 -17.21 13.13
N LEU A 3 4.60 -17.96 12.64
CA LEU A 3 4.61 -18.47 11.27
C LEU A 3 4.63 -17.34 10.22
N ALA A 4 3.89 -16.24 10.44
CA ALA A 4 3.94 -15.08 9.55
C ALA A 4 5.33 -14.45 9.53
N TYR A 5 5.97 -14.39 10.70
CA TYR A 5 7.33 -13.87 10.82
C TYR A 5 8.34 -14.75 10.07
N ASP A 6 8.30 -16.06 10.33
CA ASP A 6 9.20 -17.03 9.69
C ASP A 6 9.07 -17.02 8.16
N ARG A 7 7.82 -16.94 7.66
CA ARG A 7 7.56 -16.89 6.21
C ARG A 7 7.95 -15.57 5.54
N GLY A 8 8.05 -14.49 6.29
CA GLY A 8 8.41 -13.16 5.78
C GLY A 8 9.90 -12.84 5.91
N ALA A 9 10.63 -13.51 6.78
CA ALA A 9 11.98 -13.13 7.22
C ALA A 9 12.94 -12.92 6.05
N ASP A 10 12.96 -13.83 5.09
CA ASP A 10 13.88 -13.81 3.93
C ASP A 10 13.27 -13.09 2.72
N GLN A 11 12.08 -12.50 2.84
CA GLN A 11 11.36 -11.91 1.70
C GLN A 11 11.36 -10.39 1.67
N CYS A 12 11.98 -9.75 2.65
CA CYS A 12 12.14 -8.29 2.64
C CYS A 12 13.17 -7.89 1.57
N GLY A 13 12.81 -6.95 0.70
CA GLY A 13 13.62 -6.58 -0.46
C GLY A 13 13.44 -7.50 -1.68
N THR A 14 12.38 -8.29 -1.73
CA THR A 14 12.10 -9.22 -2.84
C THR A 14 10.83 -8.84 -3.60
N LEU A 15 10.81 -9.12 -4.90
CA LEU A 15 9.73 -8.73 -5.79
C LEU A 15 8.44 -9.51 -5.54
N GLY A 16 8.50 -10.81 -5.62
CA GLY A 16 7.33 -11.67 -5.55
C GLY A 16 6.95 -12.32 -6.87
N SER A 17 5.72 -12.80 -6.92
CA SER A 17 5.15 -13.49 -8.07
C SER A 17 3.72 -13.02 -8.34
N GLY A 18 3.10 -13.55 -9.38
CA GLY A 18 1.76 -13.14 -9.81
C GLY A 18 1.78 -11.79 -10.50
N ASN A 19 1.01 -10.83 -9.98
CA ASN A 19 0.93 -9.47 -10.52
C ASN A 19 1.99 -8.51 -9.96
N HIS A 20 3.00 -9.02 -9.24
CA HIS A 20 4.13 -8.20 -8.80
C HIS A 20 5.12 -8.00 -9.94
N PHE A 21 5.60 -6.77 -10.11
CA PHE A 21 6.55 -6.42 -11.16
C PHE A 21 7.48 -5.27 -10.74
N LEU A 22 8.59 -5.17 -11.46
CA LEU A 22 9.46 -4.01 -11.52
C LEU A 22 9.68 -3.71 -13.00
N GLU A 23 9.31 -2.53 -13.43
CA GLU A 23 9.36 -2.10 -14.82
C GLU A 23 10.17 -0.83 -14.99
N VAL A 24 10.95 -0.76 -16.07
CA VAL A 24 11.56 0.47 -16.56
C VAL A 24 10.71 0.94 -17.74
N GLN A 25 10.18 2.14 -17.65
CA GLN A 25 9.20 2.69 -18.56
C GLN A 25 9.71 4.01 -19.14
N VAL A 26 9.09 4.47 -20.22
CA VAL A 26 9.28 5.79 -20.79
C VAL A 26 7.94 6.52 -20.82
N VAL A 27 7.95 7.82 -20.53
CA VAL A 27 6.77 8.69 -20.70
C VAL A 27 6.62 8.93 -22.21
N ASP A 28 5.62 8.31 -22.83
CA ASP A 28 5.36 8.38 -24.28
C ASP A 28 4.26 9.40 -24.63
N GLU A 29 3.43 9.80 -23.66
CA GLU A 29 2.39 10.81 -23.84
C GLU A 29 2.13 11.56 -22.52
N VAL A 30 1.84 12.86 -22.61
CA VAL A 30 1.45 13.72 -21.48
C VAL A 30 0.07 14.28 -21.76
N PHE A 31 -0.92 13.95 -20.92
CA PHE A 31 -2.32 14.39 -21.06
C PHE A 31 -2.59 15.72 -20.34
N ASP A 32 -1.84 16.03 -19.28
CA ASP A 32 -1.94 17.25 -18.48
C ASP A 32 -0.52 17.75 -18.16
N GLU A 33 -0.11 18.76 -18.94
CA GLU A 33 1.23 19.37 -18.83
C GLU A 33 1.46 20.01 -17.45
N ALA A 34 0.44 20.64 -16.85
CA ALA A 34 0.60 21.31 -15.56
C ALA A 34 0.84 20.30 -14.44
N THR A 35 0.06 19.21 -14.42
CA THR A 35 0.22 18.14 -13.45
C THR A 35 1.54 17.38 -13.67
N ALA A 36 1.90 17.07 -14.92
CA ALA A 36 3.16 16.40 -15.23
C ALA A 36 4.36 17.23 -14.77
N HIS A 37 4.33 18.55 -14.98
CA HIS A 37 5.38 19.46 -14.52
C HIS A 37 5.56 19.44 -12.99
N VAL A 38 4.46 19.43 -12.22
CA VAL A 38 4.49 19.31 -10.74
C VAL A 38 5.17 18.02 -10.29
N PHE A 39 4.94 16.92 -11.01
CA PHE A 39 5.59 15.64 -10.74
C PHE A 39 7.01 15.51 -11.30
N GLY A 40 7.50 16.52 -12.03
CA GLY A 40 8.80 16.46 -12.69
C GLY A 40 8.84 15.46 -13.83
N LEU A 41 7.71 15.22 -14.48
CA LEU A 41 7.57 14.31 -15.62
C LEU A 41 7.52 15.11 -16.92
N GLU A 42 8.21 14.59 -17.93
CA GLU A 42 8.22 15.15 -19.29
C GLU A 42 8.23 14.02 -20.31
N LEU A 43 7.87 14.32 -21.54
CA LEU A 43 7.91 13.37 -22.64
C LEU A 43 9.34 12.82 -22.82
N GLY A 44 9.49 11.50 -22.88
CA GLY A 44 10.77 10.81 -22.98
C GLY A 44 11.48 10.57 -21.63
N ALA A 45 10.95 11.08 -20.51
CA ALA A 45 11.49 10.78 -19.19
C ALA A 45 11.39 9.28 -18.89
N ILE A 46 12.41 8.75 -18.20
CA ILE A 46 12.43 7.35 -17.76
C ILE A 46 11.84 7.27 -16.36
N THR A 47 10.90 6.36 -16.17
CA THR A 47 10.33 6.02 -14.85
C THR A 47 10.60 4.57 -14.50
N VAL A 48 10.63 4.28 -13.20
CA VAL A 48 10.69 2.90 -12.69
C VAL A 48 9.48 2.69 -11.80
N MET A 49 8.69 1.70 -12.11
CA MET A 49 7.53 1.31 -11.32
C MET A 49 7.79 -0.01 -10.59
N ILE A 50 7.55 -0.02 -9.29
CA ILE A 50 7.67 -1.22 -8.45
C ILE A 50 6.29 -1.53 -7.88
N HIS A 51 5.73 -2.69 -8.24
CA HIS A 51 4.52 -3.22 -7.65
C HIS A 51 4.85 -4.44 -6.81
N SER A 52 4.94 -4.26 -5.51
CA SER A 52 5.18 -5.32 -4.54
C SER A 52 4.55 -4.98 -3.19
N GLY A 53 4.42 -5.96 -2.33
CA GLY A 53 3.68 -5.84 -1.08
C GLY A 53 4.35 -6.55 0.10
N SER A 54 3.51 -7.01 1.03
CA SER A 54 3.91 -7.62 2.31
C SER A 54 4.38 -9.08 2.19
N ARG A 55 4.49 -9.58 0.98
CA ARG A 55 4.98 -10.91 0.67
C ARG A 55 4.22 -12.00 1.48
N ALA A 56 4.88 -13.13 1.80
CA ALA A 56 4.25 -14.22 2.54
C ALA A 56 3.89 -13.85 4.00
N LEU A 57 4.50 -12.80 4.57
CA LEU A 57 4.11 -12.29 5.89
C LEU A 57 2.64 -11.82 5.88
N GLY A 58 2.27 -10.94 4.96
CA GLY A 58 0.90 -10.43 4.88
C GLY A 58 -0.11 -11.48 4.46
N TYR A 59 0.27 -12.43 3.60
CA TYR A 59 -0.57 -13.57 3.28
C TYR A 59 -0.91 -14.40 4.54
N GLN A 60 0.10 -14.71 5.36
CA GLN A 60 -0.12 -15.47 6.58
C GLN A 60 -0.92 -14.69 7.62
N VAL A 61 -0.68 -13.38 7.74
CA VAL A 61 -1.50 -12.49 8.59
C VAL A 61 -2.97 -12.53 8.17
N CYS A 62 -3.24 -12.50 6.86
CA CYS A 62 -4.61 -12.60 6.33
C CYS A 62 -5.25 -13.96 6.67
N ASP A 63 -4.55 -15.05 6.42
CA ASP A 63 -5.03 -16.41 6.69
C ASP A 63 -5.31 -16.65 8.19
N ASP A 64 -4.42 -16.20 9.04
CA ASP A 64 -4.60 -16.26 10.51
C ASP A 64 -5.80 -15.41 10.95
N SER A 65 -5.95 -14.20 10.39
CA SER A 65 -7.06 -13.30 10.73
C SER A 65 -8.42 -13.85 10.30
N ILE A 66 -8.51 -14.48 9.13
CA ILE A 66 -9.75 -15.16 8.68
C ILE A 66 -10.15 -16.25 9.68
N LYS A 67 -9.19 -17.03 10.17
CA LYS A 67 -9.47 -18.09 11.16
C LYS A 67 -9.93 -17.50 12.49
N GLU A 68 -9.25 -16.46 12.98
CA GLU A 68 -9.56 -15.79 14.24
C GLU A 68 -10.92 -15.07 14.22
N LEU A 69 -11.28 -14.46 13.09
CA LEU A 69 -12.53 -13.71 12.91
C LEU A 69 -13.73 -14.60 12.55
N ARG A 70 -13.54 -15.90 12.37
CA ARG A 70 -14.61 -16.82 11.87
C ARG A 70 -15.90 -16.75 12.67
N ASP A 71 -15.80 -16.69 13.99
CA ASP A 71 -16.95 -16.68 14.89
C ASP A 71 -17.43 -15.25 15.27
N ALA A 72 -16.68 -14.23 14.90
CA ALA A 72 -17.01 -12.85 15.27
C ALA A 72 -18.35 -12.38 14.68
N PRO A 73 -18.73 -12.63 13.43
CA PRO A 73 -20.04 -12.23 12.91
C PRO A 73 -21.17 -12.77 13.77
N ARG A 74 -21.14 -14.04 14.11
CA ARG A 74 -22.17 -14.67 14.96
C ARG A 74 -22.18 -14.06 16.37
N LYS A 75 -20.99 -13.83 16.96
CA LYS A 75 -20.85 -13.20 18.29
C LYS A 75 -21.48 -11.82 18.35
N TYR A 76 -21.38 -11.04 17.27
CA TYR A 76 -21.86 -9.66 17.20
C TYR A 76 -23.21 -9.51 16.45
N GLY A 77 -23.89 -10.60 16.12
CA GLY A 77 -25.17 -10.56 15.43
C GLY A 77 -25.11 -9.97 14.02
N ILE A 78 -23.99 -10.14 13.32
CA ILE A 78 -23.81 -9.63 11.97
C ILE A 78 -24.12 -10.76 10.98
N GLU A 79 -25.08 -10.53 10.09
CA GLU A 79 -25.39 -11.42 8.99
C GLU A 79 -24.47 -11.10 7.80
N LEU A 80 -23.82 -12.12 7.24
CA LEU A 80 -22.95 -11.99 6.08
C LEU A 80 -23.62 -12.64 4.86
N PRO A 81 -23.55 -11.99 3.68
CA PRO A 81 -24.14 -12.52 2.45
C PRO A 81 -23.38 -13.73 1.88
N ASP A 82 -22.12 -13.89 2.27
CA ASP A 82 -21.25 -14.96 1.81
C ASP A 82 -20.48 -15.57 2.99
N ARG A 83 -20.42 -16.90 3.04
CA ARG A 83 -19.71 -17.65 4.09
C ARG A 83 -18.18 -17.53 4.04
N GLN A 84 -17.64 -17.05 2.94
CA GLN A 84 -16.21 -16.78 2.78
C GLN A 84 -15.79 -15.45 3.41
N LEU A 85 -16.75 -14.56 3.68
CA LEU A 85 -16.49 -13.29 4.33
C LEU A 85 -16.39 -13.47 5.85
N VAL A 86 -15.54 -12.67 6.45
CA VAL A 86 -15.42 -12.51 7.90
C VAL A 86 -15.37 -11.03 8.24
N CYS A 87 -15.94 -10.65 9.37
CA CYS A 87 -15.85 -9.29 9.88
C CYS A 87 -16.00 -9.26 11.40
N ALA A 88 -15.60 -8.14 11.99
CA ALA A 88 -15.86 -7.83 13.39
C ALA A 88 -16.07 -6.31 13.52
N PRO A 89 -16.79 -5.82 14.55
CA PRO A 89 -16.85 -4.39 14.82
C PRO A 89 -15.44 -3.82 15.00
N VAL A 90 -15.17 -2.65 14.41
CA VAL A 90 -13.83 -2.03 14.36
C VAL A 90 -13.20 -1.89 15.76
N ARG A 91 -14.03 -1.53 16.76
CA ARG A 91 -13.60 -1.31 18.16
C ARG A 91 -13.75 -2.55 19.04
N SER A 92 -14.00 -3.72 18.46
CA SER A 92 -13.97 -4.98 19.20
C SER A 92 -12.54 -5.47 19.39
N PRO A 93 -12.27 -6.33 20.40
CA PRO A 93 -10.95 -6.92 20.55
C PRO A 93 -10.42 -7.63 19.30
N GLU A 94 -11.32 -8.28 18.56
CA GLU A 94 -10.99 -8.95 17.30
C GLU A 94 -10.67 -7.93 16.20
N GLY A 95 -11.44 -6.85 16.07
CA GLY A 95 -11.22 -5.78 15.11
C GLY A 95 -9.91 -5.05 15.36
N GLU A 96 -9.63 -4.67 16.61
CA GLU A 96 -8.38 -4.00 17.00
C GLU A 96 -7.15 -4.88 16.74
N LYS A 97 -7.24 -6.18 17.08
CA LYS A 97 -6.17 -7.15 16.81
C LYS A 97 -5.90 -7.27 15.31
N TYR A 98 -6.95 -7.40 14.51
CA TYR A 98 -6.82 -7.45 13.06
C TYR A 98 -6.17 -6.18 12.48
N LEU A 99 -6.64 -5.00 12.87
CA LEU A 99 -6.08 -3.73 12.40
C LEU A 99 -4.61 -3.57 12.79
N GLY A 100 -4.21 -4.02 13.97
CA GLY A 100 -2.81 -4.07 14.41
C GLY A 100 -1.95 -4.96 13.50
N ALA A 101 -2.41 -6.18 13.24
CA ALA A 101 -1.71 -7.13 12.37
C ALA A 101 -1.63 -6.64 10.91
N MET A 102 -2.71 -6.05 10.38
CA MET A 102 -2.75 -5.45 9.04
C MET A 102 -1.74 -4.29 8.94
N ARG A 103 -1.68 -3.40 9.94
CA ARG A 103 -0.71 -2.30 9.98
C ARG A 103 0.72 -2.79 9.98
N ALA A 104 1.03 -3.85 10.74
CA ALA A 104 2.35 -4.48 10.74
C ALA A 104 2.71 -5.03 9.34
N ALA A 105 1.78 -5.70 8.67
CA ALA A 105 1.97 -6.19 7.31
C ALA A 105 2.14 -5.05 6.30
N ALA A 106 1.41 -3.94 6.46
CA ALA A 106 1.57 -2.75 5.63
C ALA A 106 2.95 -2.11 5.83
N ASN A 107 3.42 -1.98 7.06
CA ASN A 107 4.77 -1.47 7.34
C ASN A 107 5.86 -2.35 6.72
N PHE A 108 5.70 -3.67 6.78
CA PHE A 108 6.60 -4.59 6.11
C PHE A 108 6.59 -4.38 4.58
N ALA A 109 5.41 -4.13 3.98
CA ALA A 109 5.31 -3.85 2.55
C ALA A 109 6.05 -2.56 2.17
N TRP A 110 5.96 -1.51 2.97
CA TRP A 110 6.74 -0.27 2.74
C TRP A 110 8.23 -0.52 2.85
N ALA A 111 8.70 -1.22 3.88
CA ALA A 111 10.10 -1.59 4.03
C ALA A 111 10.60 -2.42 2.83
N ASN A 112 9.79 -3.38 2.38
CA ASN A 112 10.08 -4.20 1.20
C ASN A 112 10.32 -3.33 -0.05
N ARG A 113 9.39 -2.41 -0.38
CA ARG A 113 9.51 -1.52 -1.54
C ARG A 113 10.66 -0.54 -1.39
N GLN A 114 10.93 -0.04 -0.19
CA GLN A 114 12.07 0.86 0.04
C GLN A 114 13.41 0.17 -0.21
N ILE A 115 13.57 -1.08 0.24
CA ILE A 115 14.77 -1.87 -0.04
C ILE A 115 14.89 -2.14 -1.55
N MET A 116 13.79 -2.51 -2.21
CA MET A 116 13.78 -2.70 -3.67
C MET A 116 14.17 -1.43 -4.43
N THR A 117 13.65 -0.27 -3.99
CA THR A 117 14.03 1.04 -4.55
C THR A 117 15.52 1.31 -4.39
N HIS A 118 16.09 1.00 -3.22
CA HIS A 118 17.53 1.12 -2.98
C HIS A 118 18.33 0.20 -3.91
N LEU A 119 17.96 -1.06 -4.04
CA LEU A 119 18.61 -2.02 -4.92
C LEU A 119 18.52 -1.60 -6.40
N THR A 120 17.37 -1.06 -6.80
CA THR A 120 17.18 -0.53 -8.15
C THR A 120 18.11 0.64 -8.42
N ARG A 121 18.17 1.63 -7.52
CA ARG A 121 19.10 2.76 -7.63
C ARG A 121 20.55 2.29 -7.75
N HIS A 122 20.94 1.36 -6.89
CA HIS A 122 22.29 0.79 -6.93
C HIS A 122 22.59 0.09 -8.27
N THR A 123 21.65 -0.64 -8.84
CA THR A 123 21.79 -1.25 -10.15
C THR A 123 22.01 -0.20 -11.26
N PHE A 124 21.22 0.87 -11.25
CA PHE A 124 21.39 1.98 -12.20
C PHE A 124 22.75 2.66 -12.04
N GLU A 125 23.22 2.89 -10.81
CA GLU A 125 24.54 3.43 -10.53
C GLU A 125 25.67 2.55 -11.10
N GLN A 126 25.53 1.23 -10.96
CA GLN A 126 26.50 0.29 -11.50
C GLN A 126 26.53 0.30 -13.04
N VAL A 127 25.36 0.40 -13.67
CA VAL A 127 25.25 0.38 -15.15
C VAL A 127 25.75 1.72 -15.74
N PHE A 128 25.27 2.84 -15.21
CA PHE A 128 25.55 4.15 -15.80
C PHE A 128 26.82 4.82 -15.24
N LYS A 129 27.44 4.25 -14.21
CA LYS A 129 28.63 4.79 -13.54
C LYS A 129 28.44 6.22 -13.00
N LYS A 130 27.22 6.52 -12.55
CA LYS A 130 26.79 7.79 -11.96
C LYS A 130 25.96 7.49 -10.72
N SER A 131 25.97 8.40 -9.72
CA SER A 131 25.09 8.25 -8.56
C SER A 131 23.60 8.37 -8.96
N ALA A 132 22.71 7.76 -8.18
CA ALA A 132 21.27 7.88 -8.37
C ALA A 132 20.79 9.34 -8.37
N GLU A 133 21.41 10.20 -7.56
CA GLU A 133 21.17 11.64 -7.52
C GLU A 133 21.53 12.31 -8.86
N HIS A 134 22.72 12.02 -9.42
CA HIS A 134 23.12 12.54 -10.73
C HIS A 134 22.28 12.01 -11.90
N LEU A 135 21.61 10.87 -11.70
CA LEU A 135 20.66 10.32 -12.66
C LEU A 135 19.25 10.90 -12.46
N GLY A 136 19.03 11.77 -11.46
CA GLY A 136 17.74 12.35 -11.16
C GLY A 136 16.71 11.33 -10.62
N MET A 137 17.16 10.23 -10.03
CA MET A 137 16.27 9.16 -9.53
C MET A 137 15.58 9.55 -8.21
N THR A 138 14.57 10.40 -8.31
CA THR A 138 13.71 10.82 -7.19
C THR A 138 12.56 9.83 -6.98
N LEU A 139 11.99 9.81 -5.78
CA LEU A 139 10.76 9.06 -5.51
C LEU A 139 9.56 9.97 -5.76
N LEU A 140 8.70 9.61 -6.71
CA LEU A 140 7.47 10.35 -6.98
C LEU A 140 6.43 10.08 -5.90
N TYR A 141 6.13 8.80 -5.65
CA TYR A 141 5.22 8.39 -4.58
C TYR A 141 5.45 6.93 -4.17
N ASP A 142 5.01 6.58 -2.97
CA ASP A 142 4.83 5.21 -2.51
C ASP A 142 3.47 5.09 -1.83
N VAL A 143 2.58 4.28 -2.35
CA VAL A 143 1.19 4.15 -1.91
C VAL A 143 0.78 2.69 -1.72
N ALA A 144 -0.14 2.46 -0.78
CA ALA A 144 -0.82 1.18 -0.62
C ALA A 144 -2.22 1.26 -1.25
N HIS A 145 -2.61 0.25 -2.03
CA HIS A 145 -3.93 0.16 -2.66
C HIS A 145 -4.82 -0.97 -2.13
N ASN A 146 -4.34 -1.68 -1.11
CA ASN A 146 -5.10 -2.68 -0.34
C ASN A 146 -4.86 -2.43 1.15
N ILE A 147 -5.66 -1.58 1.76
CA ILE A 147 -5.47 -1.13 3.14
C ILE A 147 -6.78 -0.63 3.74
N ALA A 148 -6.91 -0.70 5.06
CA ALA A 148 -7.95 -0.03 5.82
C ALA A 148 -7.36 1.12 6.65
N LYS A 149 -7.98 2.29 6.60
CA LYS A 149 -7.58 3.47 7.36
C LYS A 149 -8.77 4.10 8.05
N MET A 150 -8.54 4.63 9.27
CA MET A 150 -9.51 5.49 9.93
C MET A 150 -9.45 6.88 9.30
N GLU A 151 -10.60 7.36 8.85
CA GLU A 151 -10.75 8.65 8.16
C GLU A 151 -12.04 9.33 8.60
N THR A 152 -12.03 10.65 8.66
CA THR A 152 -13.24 11.44 8.93
C THR A 152 -13.91 11.83 7.62
N HIS A 153 -15.15 11.41 7.46
CA HIS A 153 -15.99 11.76 6.31
C HIS A 153 -17.30 12.39 6.77
N VAL A 154 -17.87 13.26 5.93
CA VAL A 154 -19.20 13.83 6.18
C VAL A 154 -20.26 12.85 5.68
N VAL A 155 -21.07 12.30 6.59
CA VAL A 155 -22.17 11.40 6.32
C VAL A 155 -23.45 12.03 6.86
N ASP A 156 -24.46 12.23 6.02
CA ASP A 156 -25.72 12.91 6.36
C ASP A 156 -25.50 14.29 7.01
N GLY A 157 -24.55 15.06 6.47
CA GLY A 157 -24.20 16.39 6.96
C GLY A 157 -23.43 16.45 8.28
N LYS A 158 -22.98 15.31 8.81
CA LYS A 158 -22.24 15.23 10.09
C LYS A 158 -20.88 14.53 9.89
N PRO A 159 -19.81 15.04 10.53
CA PRO A 159 -18.53 14.35 10.51
C PRO A 159 -18.63 13.02 11.27
N ARG A 160 -18.14 11.96 10.64
CA ARG A 160 -18.05 10.61 11.22
C ARG A 160 -16.69 10.01 10.97
N GLU A 161 -16.09 9.38 11.97
CA GLU A 161 -14.92 8.56 11.83
C GLU A 161 -15.30 7.18 11.28
N LEU A 162 -14.75 6.82 10.14
CA LEU A 162 -15.03 5.58 9.42
C LEU A 162 -13.75 4.78 9.18
N CYS A 163 -13.85 3.47 9.20
CA CYS A 163 -12.79 2.57 8.73
C CYS A 163 -12.96 2.34 7.22
N ILE A 164 -12.23 3.08 6.42
CA ILE A 164 -12.32 3.03 4.97
C ILE A 164 -11.43 1.91 4.44
N HIS A 165 -12.06 0.91 3.84
CA HIS A 165 -11.38 -0.20 3.17
C HIS A 165 -11.17 0.13 1.69
N ARG A 166 -9.93 -0.02 1.22
CA ARG A 166 -9.57 0.11 -0.20
C ARG A 166 -9.02 -1.20 -0.70
N LYS A 167 -9.49 -1.62 -1.86
CA LYS A 167 -8.99 -2.78 -2.59
C LYS A 167 -8.78 -2.39 -4.05
N GLY A 168 -7.52 -2.41 -4.48
CA GLY A 168 -7.13 -1.95 -5.81
C GLY A 168 -7.28 -0.43 -6.04
N ALA A 169 -7.42 0.35 -4.96
CA ALA A 169 -7.60 1.80 -5.03
C ALA A 169 -6.71 2.51 -4.02
N THR A 170 -6.09 3.60 -4.41
CA THR A 170 -5.31 4.47 -3.53
C THR A 170 -6.20 5.53 -2.88
N ARG A 171 -5.73 6.12 -1.79
CA ARG A 171 -6.37 7.26 -1.18
C ARG A 171 -6.09 8.51 -2.02
N ALA A 172 -7.12 9.20 -2.42
CA ALA A 172 -7.03 10.49 -3.08
C ALA A 172 -8.04 11.45 -2.44
N PHE A 173 -7.63 12.68 -2.22
CA PHE A 173 -8.47 13.73 -1.67
C PHE A 173 -8.63 14.88 -2.67
N PRO A 174 -9.74 15.62 -2.62
CA PRO A 174 -9.91 16.85 -3.40
C PRO A 174 -8.96 17.94 -2.89
N ALA A 175 -8.65 18.90 -3.75
CA ALA A 175 -7.87 20.07 -3.38
C ALA A 175 -8.47 20.78 -2.15
N GLY A 176 -7.62 21.28 -1.26
CA GLY A 176 -8.03 21.95 -0.02
C GLY A 176 -8.39 20.99 1.13
N ASN A 177 -8.21 19.68 0.97
CA ASN A 177 -8.35 18.75 2.09
C ASN A 177 -7.18 18.95 3.09
N PRO A 178 -7.46 19.07 4.42
CA PRO A 178 -6.42 19.36 5.42
C PRO A 178 -5.38 18.24 5.60
N GLU A 179 -5.61 17.06 5.06
CA GLU A 179 -4.62 15.97 5.05
C GLU A 179 -3.65 16.05 3.86
N LEU A 180 -3.86 16.99 2.93
CA LEU A 180 -2.93 17.23 1.82
C LEU A 180 -1.90 18.30 2.23
N PRO A 181 -0.63 18.17 1.79
CA PRO A 181 0.34 19.27 1.89
C PRO A 181 -0.14 20.49 1.09
N ASP A 182 0.28 21.68 1.51
CA ASP A 182 -0.10 22.97 0.86
C ASP A 182 0.31 23.06 -0.62
N ALA A 183 1.16 22.15 -1.09
CA ALA A 183 1.63 22.10 -2.47
C ALA A 183 0.69 21.31 -3.44
N TYR A 184 -0.45 20.80 -2.93
CA TYR A 184 -1.40 19.99 -3.71
C TYR A 184 -2.80 20.58 -3.71
#